data_e6e25130b43d668a618a8941d340c239
#
_entry.id   e6e25130b43d668a618a8941d340c239
#
_cell.length_a   1.000
_cell.length_b   1.000
_cell.length_c   1.000
_cell.angle_alpha   90.00
_cell.angle_beta   90.00
_cell.angle_gamma   90.00
#
_symmetry.space_group_name_H-M   'P 1'
#
loop_
_entity.id
_entity.type
_entity.pdbx_description
1 polymer ?
#
loop_
_entity_poly.entity_id
_entity_poly.type
_entity_poly.pdbx_seq_one_letter_code
_entity_poly.pdbx_strand_id
1 'polypeptide(L)'
;MNLTNKKILEEIIRVDHAGERGAIKIYEGQLLALNTFKKNEKLKKMIQDMKEHEKEHFEYFDKEIQKRKIKPTIFLPLWDLLGVALGFGTTMIDEKAAMLCTASVEEVIEDHYKNQLEKLEDDEKELKKIFRNLEMKKLITRIWLITKGQ
;
A
#
# COMPACT_ATOMS: atom_id res chain seq x y z
N MET A 1 25.16 9.23 10.12
CA MET A 1 23.74 9.68 10.19
C MET A 1 23.52 10.40 11.52
N ASN A 2 23.06 11.64 11.46
CA ASN A 2 22.75 12.39 12.71
C ASN A 2 21.41 11.89 13.31
N LEU A 3 21.13 12.29 14.58
CA LEU A 3 19.92 11.84 15.29
C LEU A 3 18.61 12.26 14.60
N THR A 4 18.61 13.39 13.91
CA THR A 4 17.44 13.92 13.20
C THR A 4 17.13 13.04 11.98
N ASN A 5 18.13 12.72 11.19
CA ASN A 5 18.01 11.90 10.00
C ASN A 5 17.62 10.47 10.34
N LYS A 6 18.13 9.93 11.44
CA LYS A 6 17.69 8.62 11.96
C LYS A 6 16.20 8.60 12.27
N LYS A 7 15.67 9.64 12.96
CA LYS A 7 14.23 9.73 13.26
C LYS A 7 13.37 9.83 12.01
N ILE A 8 13.81 10.62 11.03
CA ILE A 8 13.12 10.75 9.74
C ILE A 8 13.06 9.40 9.03
N LEU A 9 14.17 8.67 8.98
CA LEU A 9 14.24 7.33 8.37
C LEU A 9 13.32 6.33 9.08
N GLU A 10 13.32 6.32 10.42
CA GLU A 10 12.43 5.45 11.20
C GLU A 10 10.95 5.78 10.95
N GLU A 11 10.62 7.05 10.80
CA GLU A 11 9.25 7.49 10.48
C GLU A 11 8.84 7.06 9.07
N ILE A 12 9.69 7.27 8.07
CA ILE A 12 9.48 6.81 6.69
C ILE A 12 9.15 5.32 6.67
N ILE A 13 10.01 4.47 7.22
CA ILE A 13 9.81 3.02 7.22
C ILE A 13 8.53 2.62 7.97
N ARG A 14 8.20 3.30 9.07
CA ARG A 14 6.97 3.04 9.84
C ARG A 14 5.71 3.40 9.05
N VAL A 15 5.73 4.52 8.33
CA VAL A 15 4.61 4.98 7.50
C VAL A 15 4.39 4.01 6.33
N ASP A 16 5.45 3.61 5.65
CA ASP A 16 5.35 2.69 4.51
C ASP A 16 4.89 1.29 4.94
N HIS A 17 5.43 0.78 6.05
CA HIS A 17 4.94 -0.47 6.64
C HIS A 17 3.43 -0.42 6.92
N ALA A 18 2.93 0.67 7.48
CA ALA A 18 1.50 0.84 7.75
C ALA A 18 0.69 1.03 6.45
N GLY A 19 1.24 1.76 5.47
CA GLY A 19 0.61 2.00 4.17
C GLY A 19 0.40 0.72 3.36
N GLU A 20 1.45 -0.09 3.21
CA GLU A 20 1.37 -1.37 2.49
C GLU A 20 0.42 -2.35 3.19
N ARG A 21 0.42 -2.38 4.53
CA ARG A 21 -0.57 -3.16 5.29
C ARG A 21 -1.99 -2.66 5.05
N GLY A 22 -2.20 -1.36 5.03
CA GLY A 22 -3.50 -0.74 4.74
C GLY A 22 -4.03 -1.12 3.36
N ALA A 23 -3.19 -1.12 2.33
CA ALA A 23 -3.55 -1.57 0.99
C ALA A 23 -4.00 -3.04 0.97
N ILE A 24 -3.28 -3.93 1.65
CA ILE A 24 -3.67 -5.35 1.81
C ILE A 24 -5.07 -5.44 2.45
N LYS A 25 -5.35 -4.66 3.49
CA LYS A 25 -6.65 -4.68 4.18
C LYS A 25 -7.80 -4.15 3.31
N ILE A 26 -7.54 -3.17 2.47
CA ILE A 26 -8.52 -2.70 1.47
C ILE A 26 -8.86 -3.84 0.51
N TYR A 27 -7.87 -4.54 -0.03
CA TYR A 27 -8.10 -5.70 -0.91
C TYR A 27 -8.82 -6.85 -0.20
N GLU A 28 -8.53 -7.10 1.07
CA GLU A 28 -9.28 -8.08 1.87
C GLU A 28 -10.76 -7.70 1.99
N GLY A 29 -11.07 -6.44 2.22
CA GLY A 29 -12.44 -5.92 2.25
C GLY A 29 -13.15 -6.05 0.90
N GLN A 30 -12.47 -5.72 -0.20
CA GLN A 30 -12.99 -5.88 -1.55
C GLN A 30 -13.29 -7.35 -1.87
N LEU A 31 -12.37 -8.26 -1.55
CA LEU A 31 -12.55 -9.70 -1.74
C LEU A 31 -13.69 -10.25 -0.89
N LEU A 32 -13.86 -9.76 0.33
CA LEU A 32 -14.97 -10.15 1.19
C LEU A 32 -16.33 -9.78 0.55
N ALA A 33 -16.47 -8.57 0.01
CA ALA A 33 -17.67 -8.14 -0.68
C ALA A 33 -17.95 -8.96 -1.95
N LEU A 34 -16.92 -9.24 -2.76
CA LEU A 34 -17.03 -10.04 -3.97
C LEU A 34 -17.39 -11.49 -3.68
N ASN A 35 -16.83 -12.08 -2.63
CA ASN A 35 -17.13 -13.47 -2.25
C ASN A 35 -18.53 -13.65 -1.69
N THR A 36 -19.06 -12.62 -1.02
CA THR A 36 -20.33 -12.72 -0.29
C THR A 36 -21.52 -12.25 -1.11
N PHE A 37 -21.38 -11.13 -1.82
CA PHE A 37 -22.51 -10.42 -2.42
C PHE A 37 -22.42 -10.21 -3.94
N LYS A 38 -21.20 -10.14 -4.48
CA LYS A 38 -20.97 -9.81 -5.90
C LYS A 38 -20.07 -10.84 -6.56
N LYS A 39 -20.63 -11.65 -7.45
CA LYS A 39 -19.89 -12.72 -8.13
C LYS A 39 -19.25 -12.18 -9.42
N ASN A 40 -18.07 -11.59 -9.34
CA ASN A 40 -17.24 -11.25 -10.50
C ASN A 40 -15.86 -11.90 -10.35
N GLU A 41 -15.70 -13.09 -10.96
CA GLU A 41 -14.46 -13.87 -10.85
C GLU A 41 -13.26 -13.17 -11.50
N LYS A 42 -13.47 -12.38 -12.55
CA LYS A 42 -12.40 -11.62 -13.21
C LYS A 42 -11.85 -10.53 -12.28
N LEU A 43 -12.75 -9.73 -11.70
CA LEU A 43 -12.37 -8.69 -10.74
C LEU A 43 -11.74 -9.29 -9.48
N LYS A 44 -12.31 -10.36 -8.96
CA LYS A 44 -11.78 -11.09 -7.82
C LYS A 44 -10.35 -11.55 -8.05
N LYS A 45 -10.06 -12.21 -9.19
CA LYS A 45 -8.71 -12.66 -9.51
C LYS A 45 -7.74 -11.49 -9.59
N MET A 46 -8.13 -10.39 -10.23
CA MET A 46 -7.32 -9.20 -10.33
C MET A 46 -6.95 -8.63 -8.95
N ILE A 47 -7.93 -8.50 -8.05
CA ILE A 47 -7.70 -7.99 -6.69
C ILE A 47 -6.83 -8.97 -5.89
N GLN A 48 -6.98 -10.28 -6.07
CA GLN A 48 -6.11 -11.28 -5.47
C GLN A 48 -4.65 -11.12 -5.91
N ASP A 49 -4.42 -10.96 -7.22
CA ASP A 49 -3.08 -10.77 -7.77
C ASP A 49 -2.44 -9.47 -7.22
N MET A 50 -3.21 -8.38 -7.17
CA MET A 50 -2.75 -7.12 -6.59
C MET A 50 -2.43 -7.27 -5.09
N LYS A 51 -3.27 -7.96 -4.34
CA LYS A 51 -3.03 -8.21 -2.91
C LYS A 51 -1.73 -9.00 -2.67
N GLU A 52 -1.42 -9.99 -3.50
CA GLU A 52 -0.16 -10.75 -3.37
C GLU A 52 1.06 -9.87 -3.64
N HIS A 53 1.00 -8.94 -4.61
CA HIS A 53 2.07 -7.97 -4.82
C HIS A 53 2.26 -7.04 -3.61
N GLU A 54 1.17 -6.58 -2.98
CA GLU A 54 1.28 -5.74 -1.78
C GLU A 54 1.84 -6.51 -0.58
N LYS A 55 1.60 -7.80 -0.48
CA LYS A 55 2.25 -8.62 0.56
C LYS A 55 3.76 -8.64 0.42
N GLU A 56 4.28 -8.75 -0.81
CA GLU A 56 5.74 -8.69 -1.05
C GLU A 56 6.32 -7.35 -0.59
N HIS A 57 5.62 -6.24 -0.88
CA HIS A 57 6.04 -4.90 -0.44
C HIS A 57 5.99 -4.78 1.09
N PHE A 58 4.91 -5.22 1.70
CA PHE A 58 4.76 -5.23 3.16
C PHE A 58 5.86 -6.06 3.85
N GLU A 59 6.16 -7.27 3.35
CA GLU A 59 7.22 -8.12 3.89
C GLU A 59 8.59 -7.45 3.84
N TYR A 60 8.87 -6.65 2.81
CA TYR A 60 10.10 -5.87 2.74
C TYR A 60 10.18 -4.88 3.90
N PHE A 61 9.13 -4.08 4.12
CA PHE A 61 9.12 -3.11 5.21
C PHE A 61 9.06 -3.76 6.58
N ASP A 62 8.40 -4.89 6.72
CA ASP A 62 8.39 -5.65 7.97
C ASP A 62 9.81 -6.14 8.35
N LYS A 63 10.57 -6.62 7.38
CA LYS A 63 12.00 -6.96 7.55
C LYS A 63 12.85 -5.74 7.92
N GLU A 64 12.62 -4.59 7.30
CA GLU A 64 13.34 -3.35 7.64
C GLU A 64 13.01 -2.86 9.06
N ILE A 65 11.76 -2.96 9.49
CA ILE A 65 11.34 -2.68 10.88
C ILE A 65 12.07 -3.58 11.87
N GLN A 66 12.13 -4.88 11.61
CA GLN A 66 12.81 -5.85 12.48
C GLN A 66 14.32 -5.61 12.51
N LYS A 67 14.95 -5.47 11.34
CA LYS A 67 16.39 -5.25 11.18
C LYS A 67 16.86 -3.97 11.89
N ARG A 68 16.09 -2.90 11.79
CA ARG A 68 16.42 -1.60 12.38
C ARG A 68 15.85 -1.42 13.79
N LYS A 69 15.13 -2.39 14.34
CA LYS A 69 14.46 -2.36 15.65
C LYS A 69 13.49 -1.17 15.80
N ILE A 70 12.81 -0.84 14.70
CA ILE A 70 11.79 0.21 14.66
C ILE A 70 10.49 -0.36 15.24
N LYS A 71 9.79 0.43 16.06
CA LYS A 71 8.46 0.05 16.56
C LYS A 71 7.42 0.36 15.49
N PRO A 72 6.57 -0.61 15.09
CA PRO A 72 5.42 -0.34 14.23
C PRO A 72 4.49 0.68 14.87
N THR A 73 3.63 1.31 14.08
CA THR A 73 2.61 2.19 14.63
C THR A 73 1.60 1.41 15.50
N ILE A 74 1.25 1.99 16.64
CA ILE A 74 0.22 1.42 17.54
C ILE A 74 -1.19 1.46 16.92
N PHE A 75 -1.38 2.23 15.86
CA PHE A 75 -2.66 2.37 15.15
C PHE A 75 -2.92 1.28 14.10
N LEU A 76 -2.04 0.27 13.94
CA LEU A 76 -2.26 -0.81 12.97
C LEU A 76 -3.63 -1.47 13.07
N PRO A 77 -4.17 -1.82 14.29
CA PRO A 77 -5.49 -2.44 14.37
C PRO A 77 -6.62 -1.53 13.85
N LEU A 78 -6.49 -0.21 14.06
CA LEU A 78 -7.44 0.77 13.53
C LEU A 78 -7.34 0.86 12.01
N TRP A 79 -6.14 0.91 11.46
CA TRP A 79 -5.90 0.90 10.01
C TRP A 79 -6.41 -0.38 9.35
N ASP A 80 -6.24 -1.53 10.00
CA ASP A 80 -6.77 -2.81 9.51
C ASP A 80 -8.30 -2.75 9.37
N LEU A 81 -8.99 -2.28 10.42
CA LEU A 81 -10.45 -2.15 10.42
C LEU A 81 -10.94 -1.16 9.35
N LEU A 82 -10.33 0.01 9.28
CA LEU A 82 -10.68 1.05 8.30
C LEU A 82 -10.40 0.60 6.87
N GLY A 83 -9.29 -0.09 6.63
CA GLY A 83 -8.96 -0.64 5.31
C GLY A 83 -9.98 -1.67 4.84
N VAL A 84 -10.33 -2.64 5.68
CA VAL A 84 -11.38 -3.63 5.36
C VAL A 84 -12.73 -2.95 5.12
N ALA A 85 -13.12 -2.01 5.98
CA ALA A 85 -14.41 -1.30 5.85
C ALA A 85 -14.46 -0.48 4.56
N LEU A 86 -13.37 0.21 4.19
CA LEU A 86 -13.28 1.00 2.97
C LEU A 86 -13.35 0.11 1.72
N GLY A 87 -12.56 -0.97 1.68
CA GLY A 87 -12.57 -1.92 0.57
C GLY A 87 -13.92 -2.59 0.38
N PHE A 88 -14.53 -3.06 1.47
CA PHE A 88 -15.85 -3.67 1.45
C PHE A 88 -16.92 -2.66 0.99
N GLY A 89 -16.98 -1.48 1.61
CA GLY A 89 -17.99 -0.48 1.33
C GLY A 89 -17.95 0.03 -0.10
N THR A 90 -16.77 0.34 -0.64
CA THR A 90 -16.62 0.80 -2.04
C THR A 90 -17.03 -0.28 -3.03
N THR A 91 -16.71 -1.54 -2.78
CA THR A 91 -17.12 -2.67 -3.63
C THR A 91 -18.63 -2.91 -3.57
N MET A 92 -19.25 -2.70 -2.42
CA MET A 92 -20.70 -2.81 -2.28
C MET A 92 -21.46 -1.72 -3.05
N ILE A 93 -20.88 -0.53 -3.19
CA ILE A 93 -21.46 0.53 -4.01
C ILE A 93 -21.41 0.13 -5.48
N ASP A 94 -20.19 -0.07 -6.03
CA ASP A 94 -19.99 -0.41 -7.43
C ASP A 94 -18.56 -0.94 -7.65
N GLU A 95 -18.36 -1.76 -8.66
CA GLU A 95 -17.03 -2.23 -9.07
C GLU A 95 -16.11 -1.07 -9.49
N LYS A 96 -16.66 -0.06 -10.17
CA LYS A 96 -15.91 1.17 -10.49
C LYS A 96 -15.49 1.94 -9.24
N ALA A 97 -16.34 2.00 -8.22
CA ALA A 97 -15.99 2.63 -6.95
C ALA A 97 -14.85 1.87 -6.24
N ALA A 98 -14.84 0.54 -6.29
CA ALA A 98 -13.73 -0.27 -5.79
C ALA A 98 -12.42 0.03 -6.54
N MET A 99 -12.48 0.11 -7.88
CA MET A 99 -11.30 0.42 -8.72
C MET A 99 -10.76 1.83 -8.46
N LEU A 100 -11.65 2.81 -8.35
CA LEU A 100 -11.27 4.20 -8.02
C LEU A 100 -10.67 4.30 -6.63
N CYS A 101 -11.22 3.61 -5.64
CA CYS A 101 -10.66 3.54 -4.29
C CYS A 101 -9.21 3.02 -4.35
N THR A 102 -8.99 1.91 -5.03
CA THR A 102 -7.66 1.34 -5.20
C THR A 102 -6.72 2.32 -5.91
N ALA A 103 -7.14 2.93 -7.03
CA ALA A 103 -6.32 3.90 -7.75
C ALA A 103 -5.93 5.11 -6.89
N SER A 104 -6.86 5.61 -6.07
CA SER A 104 -6.58 6.72 -5.15
C SER A 104 -5.59 6.34 -4.05
N VAL A 105 -5.68 5.13 -3.53
CA VAL A 105 -4.70 4.61 -2.54
C VAL A 105 -3.32 4.47 -3.17
N GLU A 106 -3.23 3.92 -4.38
CA GLU A 106 -1.97 3.81 -5.12
C GLU A 106 -1.34 5.19 -5.36
N GLU A 107 -2.14 6.20 -5.69
CA GLU A 107 -1.68 7.59 -5.87
C GLU A 107 -1.07 8.16 -4.59
N VAL A 108 -1.74 7.99 -3.46
CA VAL A 108 -1.23 8.45 -2.16
C VAL A 108 0.09 7.78 -1.79
N ILE A 109 0.20 6.46 -2.00
CA ILE A 109 1.42 5.71 -1.69
C ILE A 109 2.55 6.10 -2.65
N GLU A 110 2.26 6.27 -3.94
CA GLU A 110 3.21 6.77 -4.95
C GLU A 110 3.80 8.13 -4.54
N ASP A 111 2.93 9.08 -4.16
CA ASP A 111 3.34 10.41 -3.70
C ASP A 111 4.20 10.33 -2.41
N HIS A 112 3.89 9.40 -1.51
CA HIS A 112 4.71 9.16 -0.32
C HIS A 112 6.12 8.72 -0.72
N TYR A 113 6.28 7.71 -1.57
CA TYR A 113 7.59 7.25 -2.02
C TYR A 113 8.39 8.36 -2.70
N LYS A 114 7.75 9.14 -3.57
CA LYS A 114 8.38 10.28 -4.24
C LYS A 114 8.92 11.32 -3.25
N ASN A 115 8.08 11.75 -2.30
CA ASN A 115 8.47 12.74 -1.28
C ASN A 115 9.52 12.19 -0.30
N GLN A 116 9.52 10.89 -0.04
CA GLN A 116 10.47 10.25 0.86
C GLN A 116 11.85 10.08 0.20
N LEU A 117 11.92 9.84 -1.11
CA LEU A 117 13.18 9.78 -1.86
C LEU A 117 14.01 11.05 -1.70
N GLU A 118 13.36 12.21 -1.62
CA GLU A 118 14.01 13.50 -1.41
C GLU A 118 14.58 13.67 0.01
N LYS A 119 14.01 12.96 0.99
CA LYS A 119 14.40 13.04 2.40
C LYS A 119 15.45 12.00 2.80
N LEU A 120 15.66 10.97 1.99
CA LEU A 120 16.64 9.93 2.27
C LEU A 120 18.06 10.42 2.01
N GLU A 121 18.98 10.12 2.93
CA GLU A 121 20.41 10.40 2.75
C GLU A 121 21.06 9.53 1.66
N ASP A 122 22.19 9.95 1.14
CA ASP A 122 22.89 9.28 0.04
C ASP A 122 23.53 7.94 0.45
N ASP A 123 23.67 7.67 1.73
CA ASP A 123 24.14 6.40 2.27
C ASP A 123 23.04 5.30 2.25
N GLU A 124 21.75 5.67 2.16
CA GLU A 124 20.62 4.75 2.06
C GLU A 124 20.33 4.28 0.60
N LYS A 125 21.38 3.91 -0.13
CA LYS A 125 21.30 3.56 -1.57
C LYS A 125 20.33 2.43 -1.89
N GLU A 126 20.33 1.37 -1.07
CA GLU A 126 19.45 0.21 -1.27
C GLU A 126 17.99 0.62 -1.09
N LEU A 127 17.69 1.39 -0.04
CA LEU A 127 16.34 1.85 0.25
C LEU A 127 15.85 2.81 -0.86
N LYS A 128 16.70 3.73 -1.32
CA LYS A 128 16.38 4.60 -2.48
C LYS A 128 16.06 3.81 -3.74
N LYS A 129 16.82 2.74 -4.02
CA LYS A 129 16.56 1.86 -5.17
C LYS A 129 15.21 1.16 -5.07
N ILE A 130 14.89 0.64 -3.88
CA ILE A 130 13.62 -0.01 -3.61
C ILE A 130 12.47 1.00 -3.79
N PHE A 131 12.56 2.19 -3.20
CA PHE A 131 11.52 3.22 -3.30
C PHE A 131 11.24 3.64 -4.74
N ARG A 132 12.27 3.85 -5.56
CA ARG A 132 12.08 4.14 -7.00
C ARG A 132 11.36 3.02 -7.74
N ASN A 133 11.66 1.78 -7.40
CA ASN A 133 11.00 0.63 -7.99
C ASN A 133 9.53 0.54 -7.55
N LEU A 134 9.25 0.76 -6.26
CA LEU A 134 7.90 0.76 -5.72
C LEU A 134 7.05 1.93 -6.27
N GLU A 135 7.60 3.14 -6.31
CA GLU A 135 6.97 4.31 -6.95
C GLU A 135 6.55 3.99 -8.39
N MET A 136 7.45 3.43 -9.19
CA MET A 136 7.15 3.06 -10.57
C MET A 136 6.06 1.99 -10.67
N LYS A 137 6.09 0.97 -9.79
CA LYS A 137 5.05 -0.07 -9.75
C LYS A 137 3.68 0.52 -9.40
N LYS A 138 3.61 1.40 -8.40
CA LYS A 138 2.37 2.08 -7.98
C LYS A 138 1.80 2.93 -9.11
N LEU A 139 2.65 3.70 -9.80
CA LEU A 139 2.25 4.48 -10.97
C LEU A 139 1.66 3.60 -12.08
N ILE A 140 2.32 2.50 -12.42
CA ILE A 140 1.85 1.58 -13.46
C ILE A 140 0.50 0.96 -13.07
N THR A 141 0.37 0.50 -11.83
CA THR A 141 -0.90 -0.07 -11.31
C THR A 141 -2.02 0.96 -11.38
N ARG A 142 -1.77 2.19 -10.92
CA ARG A 142 -2.74 3.28 -10.96
C ARG A 142 -3.21 3.61 -12.38
N ILE A 143 -2.29 3.78 -13.32
CA ILE A 143 -2.61 4.05 -14.73
C ILE A 143 -3.47 2.91 -15.30
N TRP A 144 -3.09 1.67 -15.05
CA TRP A 144 -3.84 0.50 -15.52
C TRP A 144 -5.25 0.45 -14.95
N LEU A 145 -5.44 0.72 -13.65
CA LEU A 145 -6.74 0.79 -12.99
C LEU A 145 -7.65 1.85 -13.60
N ILE A 146 -7.12 3.04 -13.83
CA ILE A 146 -7.89 4.15 -14.45
C ILE A 146 -8.30 3.80 -15.89
N THR A 147 -7.41 3.20 -16.67
CA THR A 147 -7.70 2.84 -18.07
C THR A 147 -8.66 1.66 -18.23
N LYS A 148 -8.72 0.76 -17.27
CA LYS A 148 -9.64 -0.40 -17.28
C LYS A 148 -10.98 -0.12 -16.60
N GLY A 149 -11.04 0.88 -15.71
CA GLY A 149 -12.27 1.29 -15.05
C GLY A 149 -13.19 2.18 -15.90
N GLN A 150 -12.73 2.60 -17.08
CA GLN A 150 -13.55 3.31 -18.09
C GLN A 150 -14.29 2.31 -18.97
#